data_e57079b702d6236ceb6531fe5a5d9e91
#
_entry.id   e57079b702d6236ceb6531fe5a5d9e91
#
_cell.length_a   1.000
_cell.length_b   1.000
_cell.length_c   1.000
_cell.angle_alpha   90.00
_cell.angle_beta   90.00
_cell.angle_gamma   90.00
#
_symmetry.space_group_name_H-M   'P 1'
#
loop_
_entity.id
_entity.type
_entity.pdbx_description
1 polymer ?
#
loop_
_entity_poly.entity_id
_entity_poly.type
_entity_poly.pdbx_seq_one_letter_code
_entity_poly.pdbx_strand_id
1 'polypeptide(L)'
;KIAFVNQLSAAGHRTIEVSAFVSPKWVPQMADAADVFAGITRRDGVRYTALVPNRAGLARAIAAGVTEVAIFAAASETFSRRNINQSIDASLATYAEVCREALAAGIKVRGYLSTCFGCPYEGAVAPAQVGSVSRRLLDLGVFEVAISDTIGVAHPGQVPQVLDAVVPAVPLEQVALHFHDTRGTALANVLAGLDYGV
;
A
#
# COMPACT_ATOMS: atom_id res chain seq x y z
N LYS A 1 2.64 19.36 8.50
CA LYS A 1 2.96 18.30 7.52
C LYS A 1 4.25 18.64 6.77
N ILE A 2 4.37 19.79 6.09
CA ILE A 2 5.54 20.18 5.28
C ILE A 2 6.84 20.10 6.09
N ALA A 3 6.90 20.73 7.28
CA ALA A 3 8.08 20.68 8.14
C ALA A 3 8.45 19.24 8.53
N PHE A 4 7.47 18.39 8.80
CA PHE A 4 7.69 16.99 9.17
C PHE A 4 8.29 16.19 7.99
N VAL A 5 7.73 16.33 6.78
CA VAL A 5 8.29 15.68 5.58
C VAL A 5 9.72 16.15 5.30
N ASN A 6 10.00 17.45 5.46
CA ASN A 6 11.35 17.99 5.29
C ASN A 6 12.33 17.43 6.34
N GLN A 7 11.90 17.23 7.58
CA GLN A 7 12.71 16.59 8.62
C GLN A 7 12.98 15.11 8.31
N LEU A 8 11.99 14.35 7.85
CA LEU A 8 12.19 12.96 7.41
C LEU A 8 13.19 12.88 6.25
N SER A 9 13.08 13.78 5.27
CA SER A 9 14.04 13.90 4.16
C SER A 9 15.46 14.20 4.66
N ALA A 10 15.58 15.08 5.67
CA ALA A 10 16.87 15.41 6.30
C ALA A 10 17.44 14.26 7.11
N ALA A 11 16.60 13.40 7.70
CA ALA A 11 16.99 12.23 8.46
C ALA A 11 17.47 11.05 7.58
N GLY A 12 17.46 11.19 6.25
CA GLY A 12 18.01 10.19 5.33
C GLY A 12 17.02 9.12 4.85
N HIS A 13 15.72 9.31 5.06
CA HIS A 13 14.72 8.42 4.48
C HIS A 13 14.74 8.51 2.96
N ARG A 14 14.80 7.35 2.29
CA ARG A 14 14.83 7.27 0.81
C ARG A 14 13.44 7.24 0.17
N THR A 15 12.41 6.90 0.93
CA THR A 15 11.02 6.88 0.49
C THR A 15 10.14 7.46 1.58
N ILE A 16 9.30 8.41 1.22
CA ILE A 16 8.37 9.08 2.14
C ILE A 16 7.00 9.11 1.47
N GLU A 17 6.01 8.42 2.05
CA GLU A 17 4.63 8.61 1.65
C GLU A 17 4.10 9.89 2.31
N VAL A 18 3.96 10.92 1.48
CA VAL A 18 3.73 12.31 1.94
C VAL A 18 2.29 12.54 2.33
N SER A 19 1.35 12.03 1.53
CA SER A 19 -0.08 12.27 1.70
C SER A 19 -0.92 11.28 0.88
N ALA A 20 -2.25 11.46 0.92
CA ALA A 20 -3.21 10.68 0.15
C ALA A 20 -4.15 11.62 -0.63
N PHE A 21 -4.36 11.36 -1.91
CA PHE A 21 -5.31 12.09 -2.75
C PHE A 21 -6.71 11.46 -2.69
N VAL A 22 -7.19 11.21 -1.46
CA VAL A 22 -8.53 10.71 -1.16
C VAL A 22 -9.57 11.84 -1.20
N SER A 23 -10.86 11.49 -1.13
CA SER A 23 -11.93 12.48 -1.10
C SER A 23 -11.87 13.33 0.17
N PRO A 24 -11.78 14.67 0.06
CA PRO A 24 -11.79 15.55 1.23
C PRO A 24 -13.08 15.49 2.06
N LYS A 25 -14.17 15.02 1.44
CA LYS A 25 -15.45 14.80 2.15
C LYS A 25 -15.37 13.65 3.15
N TRP A 26 -14.58 12.61 2.83
CA TRP A 26 -14.41 11.43 3.69
C TRP A 26 -13.23 11.56 4.63
N VAL A 27 -12.13 12.20 4.17
CA VAL A 27 -10.91 12.40 4.96
C VAL A 27 -10.47 13.86 4.86
N PRO A 28 -11.13 14.79 5.60
CA PRO A 28 -10.81 16.22 5.54
C PRO A 28 -9.35 16.54 5.86
N GLN A 29 -8.68 15.71 6.67
CA GLN A 29 -7.27 15.85 7.05
C GLN A 29 -6.31 15.73 5.87
N MET A 30 -6.74 15.15 4.74
CA MET A 30 -5.95 14.99 3.51
C MET A 30 -6.34 16.00 2.42
N ALA A 31 -7.19 16.97 2.73
CA ALA A 31 -7.64 17.98 1.76
C ALA A 31 -6.49 18.83 1.20
N ASP A 32 -5.45 19.05 2.00
CA ASP A 32 -4.25 19.85 1.70
C ASP A 32 -3.12 19.06 1.01
N ALA A 33 -3.38 17.86 0.50
CA ALA A 33 -2.34 17.01 -0.09
C ALA A 33 -1.53 17.74 -1.18
N ALA A 34 -2.17 18.47 -2.08
CA ALA A 34 -1.50 19.22 -3.13
C ALA A 34 -0.60 20.34 -2.57
N ASP A 35 -1.09 21.08 -1.56
CA ASP A 35 -0.32 22.16 -0.92
C ASP A 35 0.90 21.61 -0.18
N VAL A 36 0.77 20.44 0.45
CA VAL A 36 1.91 19.75 1.07
C VAL A 36 2.95 19.39 0.03
N PHE A 37 2.56 18.79 -1.10
CA PHE A 37 3.49 18.46 -2.19
C PHE A 37 4.16 19.69 -2.82
N ALA A 38 3.45 20.81 -2.91
CA ALA A 38 4.00 22.08 -3.40
C ALA A 38 4.98 22.73 -2.41
N GLY A 39 4.76 22.53 -1.11
CA GLY A 39 5.53 23.20 -0.04
C GLY A 39 6.74 22.42 0.47
N ILE A 40 6.90 21.13 0.15
CA ILE A 40 8.05 20.36 0.62
C ILE A 40 9.33 20.70 -0.17
N THR A 41 10.47 20.64 0.49
CA THR A 41 11.79 20.71 -0.15
C THR A 41 12.20 19.31 -0.59
N ARG A 42 12.09 19.05 -1.89
CA ARG A 42 12.49 17.75 -2.46
C ARG A 42 14.00 17.63 -2.47
N ARG A 43 14.52 16.47 -2.07
CA ARG A 43 15.95 16.14 -2.06
C ARG A 43 16.26 15.05 -3.07
N ASP A 44 17.42 15.13 -3.69
CA ASP A 44 17.91 14.09 -4.60
C ASP A 44 18.01 12.74 -3.88
N GLY A 45 17.61 11.68 -4.56
CA GLY A 45 17.61 10.33 -4.03
C GLY A 45 16.45 9.99 -3.07
N VAL A 46 15.54 10.95 -2.79
CA VAL A 46 14.33 10.72 -2.00
C VAL A 46 13.11 10.60 -2.91
N ARG A 47 12.36 9.52 -2.78
CA ARG A 47 11.08 9.32 -3.45
C ARG A 47 9.94 9.83 -2.58
N TYR A 48 9.11 10.70 -3.13
CA TYR A 48 7.94 11.26 -2.47
C TYR A 48 6.69 10.67 -3.08
N THR A 49 6.02 9.79 -2.35
CA THR A 49 4.91 8.98 -2.84
C THR A 49 3.57 9.46 -2.28
N ALA A 50 2.48 9.06 -2.90
CA ALA A 50 1.14 9.35 -2.43
C ALA A 50 0.18 8.20 -2.67
N LEU A 51 -0.78 8.03 -1.77
CA LEU A 51 -1.87 7.08 -1.95
C LEU A 51 -2.96 7.68 -2.86
N VAL A 52 -3.45 6.88 -3.81
CA VAL A 52 -4.53 7.26 -4.73
C VAL A 52 -5.63 6.20 -4.77
N PRO A 53 -6.89 6.54 -4.47
CA PRO A 53 -7.98 5.57 -4.42
C PRO A 53 -8.67 5.34 -5.77
N ASN A 54 -8.48 6.23 -6.75
CA ASN A 54 -9.20 6.24 -8.02
C ASN A 54 -8.57 7.25 -9.02
N ARG A 55 -9.11 7.30 -10.23
CA ARG A 55 -8.66 8.21 -11.31
C ARG A 55 -8.66 9.70 -10.93
N ALA A 56 -9.67 10.14 -10.18
CA ALA A 56 -9.74 11.54 -9.74
C ALA A 56 -8.59 11.87 -8.75
N GLY A 57 -8.26 10.93 -7.85
CA GLY A 57 -7.10 11.02 -6.98
C GLY A 57 -5.78 11.02 -7.77
N LEU A 58 -5.66 10.13 -8.76
CA LEU A 58 -4.50 10.08 -9.64
C LEU A 58 -4.29 11.39 -10.40
N ALA A 59 -5.34 11.96 -11.01
CA ALA A 59 -5.23 13.22 -11.73
C ALA A 59 -4.72 14.37 -10.82
N ARG A 60 -5.19 14.42 -9.57
CA ARG A 60 -4.68 15.40 -8.58
C ARG A 60 -3.23 15.13 -8.19
N ALA A 61 -2.83 13.87 -8.05
CA ALA A 61 -1.45 13.49 -7.77
C ALA A 61 -0.50 13.88 -8.91
N ILE A 62 -0.91 13.63 -10.16
CA ILE A 62 -0.16 14.05 -11.36
C ILE A 62 0.03 15.57 -11.37
N ALA A 63 -1.06 16.32 -11.16
CA ALA A 63 -1.02 17.79 -11.13
C ALA A 63 -0.09 18.34 -10.01
N ALA A 64 0.06 17.59 -8.91
CA ALA A 64 0.98 17.92 -7.81
C ALA A 64 2.43 17.44 -8.06
N GLY A 65 2.73 16.87 -9.22
CA GLY A 65 4.07 16.39 -9.58
C GLY A 65 4.53 15.15 -8.80
N VAL A 66 3.58 14.26 -8.44
CA VAL A 66 3.89 12.96 -7.83
C VAL A 66 4.37 12.01 -8.92
N THR A 67 5.47 11.30 -8.67
CA THR A 67 6.09 10.37 -9.63
C THR A 67 5.94 8.90 -9.24
N GLU A 68 5.44 8.63 -8.04
CA GLU A 68 5.16 7.28 -7.55
C GLU A 68 3.89 7.32 -6.70
N VAL A 69 2.93 6.46 -7.01
CA VAL A 69 1.67 6.37 -6.28
C VAL A 69 1.45 4.97 -5.71
N ALA A 70 0.61 4.87 -4.70
CA ALA A 70 0.16 3.61 -4.15
C ALA A 70 -1.36 3.44 -4.33
N ILE A 71 -1.78 2.22 -4.66
CA ILE A 71 -3.16 1.74 -4.60
C ILE A 71 -3.30 0.75 -3.44
N PHE A 72 -4.52 0.46 -2.99
CA PHE A 72 -4.73 -0.42 -1.85
C PHE A 72 -5.96 -1.32 -2.02
N ALA A 73 -5.74 -2.60 -2.01
CA ALA A 73 -6.78 -3.64 -2.02
C ALA A 73 -6.87 -4.32 -0.63
N ALA A 74 -7.76 -5.27 -0.49
CA ALA A 74 -7.87 -6.11 0.70
C ALA A 74 -8.00 -7.58 0.33
N ALA A 75 -7.50 -8.47 1.20
CA ALA A 75 -7.68 -9.89 1.07
C ALA A 75 -9.03 -10.38 1.63
N SER A 76 -9.76 -9.52 2.38
CA SER A 76 -11.09 -9.78 2.94
C SER A 76 -12.15 -8.99 2.19
N GLU A 77 -13.21 -9.67 1.78
CA GLU A 77 -14.34 -9.08 1.05
C GLU A 77 -15.11 -8.07 1.93
N THR A 78 -15.38 -8.44 3.18
CA THR A 78 -16.09 -7.56 4.12
C THR A 78 -15.26 -6.31 4.44
N PHE A 79 -13.93 -6.46 4.59
CA PHE A 79 -13.07 -5.31 4.81
C PHE A 79 -13.08 -4.37 3.61
N SER A 80 -12.97 -4.89 2.39
CA SER A 80 -13.04 -4.11 1.16
C SER A 80 -14.34 -3.30 1.09
N ARG A 81 -15.48 -3.97 1.31
CA ARG A 81 -16.80 -3.31 1.30
C ARG A 81 -16.93 -2.23 2.37
N ARG A 82 -16.45 -2.47 3.59
CA ARG A 82 -16.56 -1.50 4.69
C ARG A 82 -15.57 -0.35 4.58
N ASN A 83 -14.38 -0.60 4.01
CA ASN A 83 -13.33 0.41 3.91
C ASN A 83 -13.52 1.35 2.71
N ILE A 84 -13.88 0.80 1.55
CA ILE A 84 -13.95 1.55 0.29
C ILE A 84 -15.29 1.40 -0.43
N ASN A 85 -16.26 0.75 0.19
CA ASN A 85 -17.61 0.49 -0.36
C ASN A 85 -17.59 -0.25 -1.71
N GLN A 86 -16.62 -1.13 -1.92
CA GLN A 86 -16.45 -1.94 -3.12
C GLN A 86 -16.11 -3.39 -2.75
N SER A 87 -16.54 -4.34 -3.59
CA SER A 87 -16.00 -5.70 -3.55
C SER A 87 -14.52 -5.72 -3.93
N ILE A 88 -13.81 -6.80 -3.63
CA ILE A 88 -12.43 -6.97 -4.09
C ILE A 88 -12.36 -6.84 -5.61
N ASP A 89 -13.25 -7.50 -6.35
CA ASP A 89 -13.28 -7.45 -7.81
C ASP A 89 -13.54 -6.04 -8.35
N ALA A 90 -14.50 -5.32 -7.79
CA ALA A 90 -14.81 -3.95 -8.20
C ALA A 90 -13.64 -2.99 -7.89
N SER A 91 -12.96 -3.17 -6.76
CA SER A 91 -11.78 -2.37 -6.41
C SER A 91 -10.63 -2.59 -7.38
N LEU A 92 -10.35 -3.86 -7.72
CA LEU A 92 -9.30 -4.20 -8.70
C LEU A 92 -9.63 -3.69 -10.11
N ALA A 93 -10.90 -3.71 -10.51
CA ALA A 93 -11.32 -3.09 -11.77
C ALA A 93 -11.07 -1.58 -11.78
N THR A 94 -11.39 -0.88 -10.68
CA THR A 94 -11.06 0.54 -10.51
C THR A 94 -9.55 0.78 -10.59
N TYR A 95 -8.76 -0.07 -9.93
CA TYR A 95 -7.29 0.06 -9.92
C TYR A 95 -6.64 -0.30 -11.26
N ALA A 96 -7.25 -1.17 -12.07
CA ALA A 96 -6.79 -1.43 -13.43
C ALA A 96 -6.76 -0.15 -14.28
N GLU A 97 -7.78 0.69 -14.16
CA GLU A 97 -7.81 1.98 -14.85
C GLU A 97 -6.75 2.95 -14.28
N VAL A 98 -6.62 3.02 -12.95
CA VAL A 98 -5.61 3.86 -12.28
C VAL A 98 -4.20 3.46 -12.71
N CYS A 99 -3.86 2.16 -12.67
CA CYS A 99 -2.55 1.66 -13.05
C CYS A 99 -2.24 1.94 -14.52
N ARG A 100 -3.19 1.68 -15.42
CA ARG A 100 -3.02 1.95 -16.85
C ARG A 100 -2.70 3.42 -17.11
N GLU A 101 -3.44 4.35 -16.49
CA GLU A 101 -3.22 5.79 -16.67
C GLU A 101 -1.92 6.26 -16.01
N ALA A 102 -1.60 5.77 -14.80
CA ALA A 102 -0.36 6.10 -14.10
C ALA A 102 0.87 5.65 -14.90
N LEU A 103 0.88 4.39 -15.34
CA LEU A 103 1.99 3.82 -16.13
C LEU A 103 2.14 4.54 -17.48
N ALA A 104 1.05 4.88 -18.16
CA ALA A 104 1.09 5.68 -19.38
C ALA A 104 1.67 7.09 -19.16
N ALA A 105 1.53 7.64 -17.95
CA ALA A 105 2.13 8.91 -17.52
C ALA A 105 3.56 8.76 -16.97
N GLY A 106 4.16 7.57 -17.01
CA GLY A 106 5.50 7.31 -16.47
C GLY A 106 5.56 7.26 -14.93
N ILE A 107 4.41 7.11 -14.26
CA ILE A 107 4.31 7.06 -12.79
C ILE A 107 4.35 5.60 -12.35
N LYS A 108 5.23 5.29 -11.39
CA LYS A 108 5.31 3.97 -10.78
C LYS A 108 4.13 3.74 -9.82
N VAL A 109 3.62 2.51 -9.80
CA VAL A 109 2.50 2.14 -8.92
C VAL A 109 2.92 1.04 -7.96
N ARG A 110 2.71 1.25 -6.66
CA ARG A 110 2.86 0.27 -5.59
C ARG A 110 1.50 -0.28 -5.19
N GLY A 111 1.39 -1.58 -4.90
CA GLY A 111 0.16 -2.20 -4.42
C GLY A 111 0.23 -2.47 -2.91
N TYR A 112 -0.73 -1.98 -2.13
CA TYR A 112 -0.93 -2.40 -0.75
C TYR A 112 -2.03 -3.45 -0.69
N LEU A 113 -1.80 -4.55 0.01
CA LEU A 113 -2.81 -5.57 0.29
C LEU A 113 -3.09 -5.64 1.78
N SER A 114 -4.27 -5.19 2.18
CA SER A 114 -4.72 -5.17 3.57
C SER A 114 -5.26 -6.52 4.02
N THR A 115 -5.29 -6.74 5.34
CA THR A 115 -5.88 -7.89 6.03
C THR A 115 -5.26 -9.25 5.69
N CYS A 116 -3.96 -9.29 5.34
CA CYS A 116 -3.30 -10.53 4.92
C CYS A 116 -3.11 -11.55 6.05
N PHE A 117 -3.10 -11.10 7.29
CA PHE A 117 -2.87 -11.95 8.48
C PHE A 117 -4.11 -12.10 9.35
N GLY A 118 -5.17 -11.37 9.03
CA GLY A 118 -6.44 -11.41 9.75
C GLY A 118 -7.29 -10.19 9.46
N CYS A 119 -8.60 -10.36 9.54
CA CYS A 119 -9.60 -9.33 9.28
C CYS A 119 -10.41 -9.03 10.55
N PRO A 120 -10.67 -7.75 10.87
CA PRO A 120 -11.45 -7.41 12.07
C PRO A 120 -12.92 -7.82 11.98
N TYR A 121 -13.39 -8.21 10.79
CA TYR A 121 -14.79 -8.57 10.54
C TYR A 121 -14.97 -10.07 10.24
N GLU A 122 -14.05 -10.67 9.50
CA GLU A 122 -14.12 -12.07 9.06
C GLU A 122 -13.24 -13.01 9.91
N GLY A 123 -12.35 -12.44 10.75
CA GLY A 123 -11.38 -13.23 11.50
C GLY A 123 -10.23 -13.71 10.64
N ALA A 124 -10.04 -15.03 10.55
CA ALA A 124 -8.96 -15.62 9.77
C ALA A 124 -9.14 -15.36 8.26
N VAL A 125 -8.03 -15.03 7.60
CA VAL A 125 -7.95 -14.90 6.13
C VAL A 125 -7.07 -16.01 5.59
N ALA A 126 -7.57 -16.74 4.60
CA ALA A 126 -6.82 -17.87 4.03
C ALA A 126 -5.58 -17.37 3.27
N PRO A 127 -4.38 -17.92 3.50
CA PRO A 127 -3.17 -17.54 2.75
C PRO A 127 -3.33 -17.62 1.23
N ALA A 128 -4.05 -18.62 0.73
CA ALA A 128 -4.36 -18.77 -0.69
C ALA A 128 -5.11 -17.55 -1.28
N GLN A 129 -6.00 -16.92 -0.49
CA GLN A 129 -6.70 -15.70 -0.90
C GLN A 129 -5.72 -14.52 -1.00
N VAL A 130 -4.77 -14.43 -0.05
CA VAL A 130 -3.71 -13.41 -0.09
C VAL A 130 -2.88 -13.57 -1.36
N GLY A 131 -2.42 -14.80 -1.68
CA GLY A 131 -1.67 -15.09 -2.91
C GLY A 131 -2.46 -14.74 -4.17
N SER A 132 -3.75 -15.10 -4.22
CA SER A 132 -4.64 -14.81 -5.36
C SER A 132 -4.79 -13.31 -5.63
N VAL A 133 -5.06 -12.51 -4.59
CA VAL A 133 -5.21 -11.05 -4.75
C VAL A 133 -3.87 -10.38 -5.03
N SER A 134 -2.77 -10.87 -4.44
CA SER A 134 -1.41 -10.40 -4.73
C SER A 134 -1.05 -10.56 -6.21
N ARG A 135 -1.35 -11.72 -6.79
CA ARG A 135 -1.16 -11.97 -8.23
C ARG A 135 -1.93 -10.97 -9.07
N ARG A 136 -3.20 -10.75 -8.74
CA ARG A 136 -4.05 -9.82 -9.48
C ARG A 136 -3.54 -8.38 -9.40
N LEU A 137 -2.99 -7.95 -8.25
CA LEU A 137 -2.33 -6.65 -8.14
C LEU A 137 -1.10 -6.58 -9.04
N LEU A 138 -0.25 -7.62 -9.04
CA LEU A 138 0.92 -7.67 -9.91
C LEU A 138 0.54 -7.58 -11.39
N ASP A 139 -0.53 -8.27 -11.80
CA ASP A 139 -1.06 -8.25 -13.18
C ASP A 139 -1.55 -6.85 -13.61
N LEU A 140 -1.83 -5.93 -12.67
CA LEU A 140 -2.12 -4.53 -12.96
C LEU A 140 -0.86 -3.69 -13.28
N GLY A 141 0.34 -4.28 -13.12
CA GLY A 141 1.61 -3.62 -13.39
C GLY A 141 2.19 -2.85 -12.18
N VAL A 142 1.79 -3.20 -10.95
CA VAL A 142 2.48 -2.66 -9.78
C VAL A 142 3.90 -3.21 -9.69
N PHE A 143 4.86 -2.40 -9.25
CA PHE A 143 6.24 -2.84 -9.15
C PHE A 143 6.53 -3.63 -7.86
N GLU A 144 5.69 -3.52 -6.85
CA GLU A 144 5.81 -4.19 -5.56
C GLU A 144 4.45 -4.35 -4.91
N VAL A 145 4.24 -5.47 -4.21
CA VAL A 145 3.04 -5.74 -3.39
C VAL A 145 3.43 -5.79 -1.93
N ALA A 146 2.86 -4.89 -1.12
CA ALA A 146 3.05 -4.87 0.33
C ALA A 146 1.97 -5.71 1.02
N ILE A 147 2.40 -6.78 1.67
CA ILE A 147 1.55 -7.73 2.42
C ILE A 147 1.37 -7.18 3.83
N SER A 148 0.13 -6.76 4.17
CA SER A 148 -0.08 -5.93 5.36
C SER A 148 -0.87 -6.65 6.46
N ASP A 149 -0.32 -6.58 7.67
CA ASP A 149 -1.01 -6.88 8.93
C ASP A 149 -1.75 -5.63 9.41
N THR A 150 -2.92 -5.41 8.85
CA THR A 150 -3.69 -4.17 9.02
C THR A 150 -4.12 -3.89 10.47
N ILE A 151 -4.31 -4.93 11.28
CA ILE A 151 -4.80 -4.80 12.65
C ILE A 151 -3.79 -5.26 13.71
N GLY A 152 -2.57 -5.60 13.30
CA GLY A 152 -1.48 -5.99 14.21
C GLY A 152 -1.75 -7.30 14.95
N VAL A 153 -2.30 -8.31 14.26
CA VAL A 153 -2.63 -9.62 14.83
C VAL A 153 -1.69 -10.74 14.41
N ALA A 154 -0.82 -10.46 13.44
CA ALA A 154 0.16 -11.42 12.96
C ALA A 154 1.11 -11.87 14.06
N HIS A 155 1.57 -13.11 13.95
CA HIS A 155 2.64 -13.65 14.75
C HIS A 155 3.72 -14.30 13.86
N PRO A 156 4.98 -14.46 14.33
CA PRO A 156 6.10 -14.91 13.48
C PRO A 156 5.87 -16.22 12.73
N GLY A 157 5.18 -17.18 13.35
CA GLY A 157 4.86 -18.46 12.70
C GLY A 157 3.84 -18.36 11.56
N GLN A 158 3.11 -17.24 11.45
CA GLN A 158 2.14 -16.98 10.37
C GLN A 158 2.82 -16.37 9.14
N VAL A 159 3.92 -15.65 9.34
CA VAL A 159 4.61 -14.93 8.26
C VAL A 159 5.04 -15.87 7.13
N PRO A 160 5.78 -16.98 7.38
CA PRO A 160 6.15 -17.89 6.30
C PRO A 160 4.93 -18.55 5.65
N GLN A 161 3.87 -18.89 6.40
CA GLN A 161 2.67 -19.50 5.83
C GLN A 161 1.98 -18.60 4.79
N VAL A 162 1.93 -17.30 5.05
CA VAL A 162 1.37 -16.32 4.10
C VAL A 162 2.32 -16.15 2.92
N LEU A 163 3.62 -16.05 3.15
CA LEU A 163 4.62 -15.88 2.10
C LEU A 163 4.70 -17.11 1.18
N ASP A 164 4.56 -18.33 1.70
CA ASP A 164 4.49 -19.56 0.90
C ASP A 164 3.33 -19.56 -0.11
N ALA A 165 2.24 -18.85 0.20
CA ALA A 165 1.12 -18.68 -0.72
C ALA A 165 1.29 -17.48 -1.68
N VAL A 166 2.11 -16.49 -1.33
CA VAL A 166 2.34 -15.28 -2.13
C VAL A 166 3.45 -15.47 -3.15
N VAL A 167 4.59 -16.05 -2.76
CA VAL A 167 5.80 -16.14 -3.60
C VAL A 167 5.60 -16.95 -4.90
N PRO A 168 4.75 -17.97 -4.99
CA PRO A 168 4.43 -18.60 -6.28
C PRO A 168 3.73 -17.66 -7.27
N ALA A 169 3.12 -16.60 -6.77
CA ALA A 169 2.34 -15.64 -7.55
C ALA A 169 3.06 -14.30 -7.80
N VAL A 170 3.95 -13.91 -6.87
CA VAL A 170 4.69 -12.63 -6.88
C VAL A 170 6.16 -12.92 -6.63
N PRO A 171 7.09 -12.53 -7.50
CA PRO A 171 8.52 -12.67 -7.25
C PRO A 171 8.92 -12.06 -5.91
N LEU A 172 9.81 -12.75 -5.17
CA LEU A 172 10.16 -12.35 -3.80
C LEU A 172 10.70 -10.92 -3.72
N GLU A 173 11.47 -10.50 -4.71
CA GLU A 173 12.02 -9.14 -4.84
C GLU A 173 10.96 -8.06 -5.09
N GLN A 174 9.72 -8.45 -5.36
CA GLN A 174 8.57 -7.56 -5.51
C GLN A 174 7.59 -7.67 -4.33
N VAL A 175 7.97 -8.38 -3.27
CA VAL A 175 7.20 -8.48 -2.02
C VAL A 175 7.79 -7.55 -0.99
N ALA A 176 6.92 -6.81 -0.31
CA ALA A 176 7.24 -6.07 0.91
C ALA A 176 6.31 -6.51 2.04
N LEU A 177 6.73 -6.31 3.28
CA LEU A 177 5.94 -6.60 4.47
C LEU A 177 5.62 -5.31 5.22
N HIS A 178 4.40 -5.24 5.77
CA HIS A 178 3.95 -4.14 6.61
C HIS A 178 3.26 -4.69 7.84
N PHE A 179 3.81 -4.43 9.01
CA PHE A 179 3.27 -4.90 10.28
C PHE A 179 2.90 -3.74 11.20
N HIS A 180 1.69 -3.82 11.78
CA HIS A 180 1.30 -2.98 12.91
C HIS A 180 1.70 -3.64 14.22
N ASP A 181 2.06 -2.82 15.22
CA ASP A 181 2.57 -3.28 16.51
C ASP A 181 1.50 -3.32 17.62
N THR A 182 0.24 -3.51 17.24
CA THR A 182 -0.90 -3.51 18.17
C THR A 182 -0.74 -4.51 19.31
N ARG A 183 -0.13 -5.66 19.05
CA ARG A 183 0.13 -6.72 20.03
C ARG A 183 1.60 -6.84 20.44
N GLY A 184 2.45 -5.89 20.04
CA GLY A 184 3.88 -5.93 20.35
C GLY A 184 4.67 -6.99 19.58
N THR A 185 4.15 -7.48 18.46
CA THR A 185 4.76 -8.57 17.67
C THR A 185 5.41 -8.09 16.36
N ALA A 186 5.29 -6.81 16.02
CA ALA A 186 5.74 -6.32 14.70
C ALA A 186 7.22 -6.60 14.42
N LEU A 187 8.13 -6.34 15.37
CA LEU A 187 9.56 -6.60 15.18
C LEU A 187 9.88 -8.10 15.04
N ALA A 188 9.18 -8.96 15.77
CA ALA A 188 9.34 -10.40 15.64
C ALA A 188 8.83 -10.90 14.27
N ASN A 189 7.75 -10.30 13.74
CA ASN A 189 7.24 -10.58 12.40
C ASN A 189 8.21 -10.08 11.31
N VAL A 190 8.83 -8.91 11.52
CA VAL A 190 9.90 -8.40 10.63
C VAL A 190 11.06 -9.38 10.59
N LEU A 191 11.53 -9.88 11.74
CA LEU A 191 12.60 -10.89 11.77
C LEU A 191 12.21 -12.14 11.00
N ALA A 192 10.99 -12.66 11.18
CA ALA A 192 10.52 -13.80 10.42
C ALA A 192 10.46 -13.56 8.90
N GLY A 193 10.14 -12.32 8.48
CA GLY A 193 10.20 -11.91 7.07
C GLY A 193 11.63 -11.87 6.53
N LEU A 194 12.57 -11.31 7.31
CA LEU A 194 14.00 -11.30 6.95
C LEU A 194 14.58 -12.71 6.85
N ASP A 195 14.24 -13.60 7.78
CA ASP A 195 14.66 -15.01 7.75
C ASP A 195 14.08 -15.75 6.52
N TYR A 196 12.92 -15.33 6.04
CA TYR A 196 12.32 -15.86 4.80
C TYR A 196 13.00 -15.32 3.54
N GLY A 197 13.60 -14.14 3.61
CA GLY A 197 14.34 -13.50 2.51
C GLY A 197 13.66 -12.25 1.91
N VAL A 198 12.64 -11.69 2.57
CA VAL A 198 11.97 -10.45 2.14
C VAL A 198 12.73 -9.22 2.64
#